data_38e6913961ad07720079273e37f09409
#
_entry.id   38e6913961ad07720079273e37f09409
#
_cell.length_a   1.000
_cell.length_b   1.000
_cell.length_c   1.000
_cell.angle_alpha   90.00
_cell.angle_beta   90.00
_cell.angle_gamma   90.00
#
_symmetry.space_group_name_H-M   'P 1'
#
loop_
_entity.id
_entity.type
_entity.pdbx_description
1 polymer ?
#
loop_
_entity_poly.entity_id
_entity_poly.type
_entity_poly.pdbx_seq_one_letter_code
_entity_poly.pdbx_strand_id
1 'polypeptide(L)' 'MNLVRDKKIFDLIESEKNRQLNGIELIASENFTSSQVMEATGSVLTNKYAEGYPGKRYYGGCEVVDKIESIAIELSLIHI' A
#
# COMPACT_ATOMS: atom_id res chain seq x y z
N MET A 1 0.06 17.81 -10.93
CA MET A 1 0.08 18.96 -10.00
C MET A 1 1.42 18.99 -9.29
N ASN A 2 2.15 20.11 -9.42
CA ASN A 2 3.46 20.25 -8.80
C ASN A 2 3.34 20.98 -7.49
N LEU A 3 3.28 20.23 -6.41
CA LEU A 3 3.25 20.77 -5.06
C LEU A 3 4.65 20.73 -4.47
N VAL A 4 4.97 21.72 -3.66
CA VAL A 4 6.21 21.72 -2.89
C VAL A 4 6.14 20.57 -1.87
N ARG A 5 7.21 19.78 -1.82
CA ARG A 5 7.30 18.67 -0.87
C ARG A 5 7.29 19.20 0.56
N ASP A 6 6.47 18.63 1.41
CA ASP A 6 6.44 18.99 2.82
C ASP A 6 7.67 18.41 3.52
N LYS A 7 8.70 19.24 3.62
CA LYS A 7 9.99 18.81 4.16
C LYS A 7 9.89 18.33 5.60
N LYS A 8 9.06 18.98 6.42
CA LYS A 8 8.92 18.60 7.84
C LYS A 8 8.43 17.17 8.01
N ILE A 9 7.38 16.82 7.26
CA ILE A 9 6.80 15.47 7.33
C ILE A 9 7.80 14.43 6.79
N PHE A 10 8.42 14.70 5.65
CA PHE A 10 9.33 13.73 5.06
C PHE A 10 10.63 13.58 5.83
N ASP A 11 11.11 14.65 6.49
CA ASP A 11 12.23 14.54 7.41
C ASP A 11 11.88 13.67 8.62
N LEU A 12 10.66 13.78 9.14
CA LEU A 12 10.19 12.94 10.25
C LEU A 12 10.03 11.47 9.81
N ILE A 13 9.57 11.22 8.60
CA ILE A 13 9.50 9.87 8.05
C ILE A 13 10.90 9.26 7.97
N GLU A 14 11.89 10.03 7.53
CA GLU A 14 13.27 9.57 7.48
C GLU A 14 13.81 9.30 8.88
N SER A 15 13.47 10.12 9.86
CA SER A 15 13.82 9.89 11.26
C SER A 15 13.21 8.60 11.79
N GLU A 16 11.95 8.33 11.46
CA GLU A 16 11.27 7.10 11.86
C GLU A 16 11.91 5.88 11.19
N LYS A 17 12.29 5.99 9.92
CA LYS A 17 13.02 4.93 9.23
C LYS A 17 14.32 4.58 9.96
N ASN A 18 15.09 5.58 10.34
CA ASN A 18 16.33 5.38 11.07
C ASN A 18 16.08 4.78 12.46
N ARG A 19 15.01 5.19 13.12
CA ARG A 19 14.62 4.61 14.41
C ARG A 19 14.35 3.11 14.27
N GLN A 20 13.60 2.73 13.24
CA GLN A 20 13.28 1.33 13.00
C GLN A 20 14.51 0.51 12.66
N LEU A 21 15.43 1.06 11.86
CA LEU A 21 16.64 0.36 11.47
C LEU A 21 17.61 0.13 12.64
N ASN A 22 17.60 1.01 13.63
CA ASN A 22 18.55 0.97 14.75
C ASN A 22 17.97 0.36 16.03
N GLY A 23 16.69 -0.01 16.01
CA GLY A 23 16.02 -0.59 17.16
C GLY A 23 15.71 -2.07 16.97
N ILE A 24 15.42 -2.73 18.08
CA ILE A 24 14.88 -4.10 18.06
C ILE A 24 13.48 -4.03 18.64
N GLU A 25 12.50 -4.49 17.85
CA GLU A 25 11.10 -4.47 18.27
C GLU A 25 10.64 -5.87 18.63
N LEU A 26 10.22 -6.04 19.89
CA LEU A 26 9.80 -7.34 20.41
C LEU A 26 8.29 -7.47 20.54
N ILE A 27 7.53 -6.50 20.05
CA ILE A 27 6.07 -6.49 20.11
C ILE A 27 5.51 -7.20 18.87
N ALA A 28 4.63 -8.17 19.09
CA ALA A 28 4.05 -8.97 18.00
C ALA A 28 3.10 -8.17 17.10
N SER A 29 2.67 -6.98 17.53
CA SER A 29 1.79 -6.12 16.74
C SER A 29 2.48 -5.40 15.59
N GLU A 30 3.80 -5.40 15.56
CA GLU A 30 4.55 -4.71 14.51
C GLU A 30 5.10 -5.69 13.49
N ASN A 31 5.12 -5.27 12.24
CA ASN A 31 5.60 -6.08 11.14
C ASN A 31 6.39 -5.21 10.17
N PHE A 32 7.59 -5.67 9.83
CA PHE A 32 8.40 -5.01 8.81
C PHE A 32 7.99 -5.51 7.44
N THR A 33 7.26 -4.69 6.71
CA THR A 33 6.80 -5.03 5.38
C THR A 33 7.89 -4.73 4.33
N SER A 34 7.76 -5.34 3.15
CA SER A 34 8.70 -5.10 2.07
C SER A 34 8.54 -3.70 1.48
N SER A 35 9.60 -3.21 0.85
CA SER A 35 9.54 -1.92 0.14
C SER A 35 8.51 -1.94 -0.99
N GLN A 36 8.30 -3.08 -1.64
CA GLN A 36 7.29 -3.21 -2.70
C GLN A 36 5.87 -3.01 -2.17
N VAL A 37 5.56 -3.55 -0.99
CA VAL A 37 4.25 -3.35 -0.37
C VAL A 37 4.04 -1.87 -0.05
N MET A 38 5.04 -1.22 0.52
CA MET A 38 4.96 0.20 0.84
C MET A 38 4.81 1.06 -0.43
N GLU A 39 5.52 0.70 -1.49
CA GLU A 39 5.43 1.41 -2.77
C GLU A 39 4.03 1.27 -3.39
N ALA A 40 3.46 0.07 -3.37
CA ALA A 40 2.10 -0.14 -3.88
C ALA A 40 1.07 0.62 -3.06
N THR A 41 1.20 0.62 -1.75
CA THR A 41 0.28 1.31 -0.84
C THR A 41 0.32 2.83 -1.05
N GLY A 42 1.50 3.39 -1.32
CA GLY A 42 1.67 4.82 -1.56
C GLY A 42 1.55 5.22 -3.02
N SER A 43 1.04 4.35 -3.89
CA SER A 43 0.89 4.62 -5.32
C SER A 43 -0.43 5.30 -5.63
N VAL A 44 -0.66 5.56 -6.93
CA VAL A 44 -1.92 6.14 -7.41
C VAL A 44 -3.15 5.28 -7.10
N LEU A 45 -2.96 4.02 -6.75
CA LEU A 45 -4.06 3.16 -6.31
C LEU A 45 -4.76 3.73 -5.08
N THR A 46 -4.06 4.51 -4.28
CA THR A 46 -4.62 5.21 -3.11
C THR A 46 -5.78 6.13 -3.48
N ASN A 47 -5.80 6.64 -4.71
CA ASN A 47 -6.83 7.57 -5.17
C ASN A 47 -8.13 6.87 -5.61
N LYS A 48 -8.09 5.56 -5.85
CA LYS A 48 -9.21 4.88 -6.50
C LYS A 48 -10.17 4.26 -5.50
N TYR A 49 -11.41 4.67 -5.55
CA TYR A 49 -12.51 4.08 -4.82
C TYR A 49 -13.09 2.92 -5.66
N ALA A 50 -13.10 1.72 -5.10
CA ALA A 50 -13.42 0.51 -5.85
C ALA A 50 -14.38 -0.41 -5.08
N GLU A 51 -15.47 0.18 -4.56
CA GLU A 51 -16.48 -0.61 -3.85
C GLU A 51 -17.08 -1.68 -4.76
N GLY A 52 -17.17 -2.89 -4.25
CA GLY A 52 -17.67 -4.06 -4.98
C GLY A 52 -16.56 -5.08 -5.19
N TYR A 53 -16.74 -5.89 -6.25
CA TYR A 53 -15.80 -6.95 -6.61
C TYR A 53 -15.43 -6.86 -8.09
N PRO A 54 -14.35 -7.50 -8.53
CA PRO A 54 -14.00 -7.48 -9.96
C PRO A 54 -15.17 -7.85 -10.85
N GLY A 55 -15.46 -7.00 -11.83
CA GLY A 55 -16.60 -7.17 -12.73
C GLY A 55 -17.95 -6.77 -12.15
N LYS A 56 -18.02 -6.45 -10.87
CA LYS A 56 -19.27 -6.09 -10.18
C LYS A 56 -19.06 -4.86 -9.29
N ARG A 57 -18.61 -3.76 -9.90
CA ARG A 57 -18.32 -2.52 -9.19
C ARG A 57 -19.53 -1.60 -9.18
N TYR A 58 -19.62 -0.81 -8.12
CA TYR A 58 -20.65 0.24 -8.03
C TYR A 58 -20.27 1.48 -8.84
N TYR A 59 -18.98 1.66 -9.15
CA TYR A 59 -18.49 2.84 -9.85
C TYR A 59 -17.59 2.43 -11.03
N GLY A 60 -17.47 3.33 -12.00
CA GLY A 60 -16.64 3.08 -13.19
C GLY A 60 -15.14 3.28 -12.93
N GLY A 61 -14.35 2.96 -13.95
CA GLY A 61 -12.91 3.21 -13.91
C GLY A 61 -12.12 2.18 -13.11
N CYS A 62 -12.64 0.97 -12.96
CA CYS A 62 -12.02 -0.08 -12.14
C CYS A 62 -11.32 -1.17 -12.96
N GLU A 63 -11.10 -0.96 -14.25
CA GLU A 63 -10.55 -1.99 -15.13
C GLU A 63 -9.18 -2.49 -14.67
N VAL A 64 -8.34 -1.58 -14.21
CA VAL A 64 -6.99 -1.94 -13.73
C VAL A 64 -7.05 -2.50 -12.31
N VAL A 65 -7.85 -1.90 -11.44
CA VAL A 65 -8.05 -2.39 -10.07
C VAL A 65 -8.61 -3.80 -10.09
N ASP A 66 -9.53 -4.10 -11.01
CA ASP A 66 -10.08 -5.45 -11.18
C ASP A 66 -8.98 -6.48 -11.46
N LYS A 67 -8.01 -6.12 -12.29
CA LYS A 67 -6.87 -6.99 -12.59
C LYS A 67 -6.01 -7.23 -11.36
N ILE A 68 -5.75 -6.19 -10.58
CA ILE A 68 -4.94 -6.27 -9.37
C ILE A 68 -5.63 -7.16 -8.33
N GLU A 69 -6.91 -6.94 -8.08
CA GLU A 69 -7.66 -7.77 -7.14
C GLU A 69 -7.77 -9.22 -7.59
N SER A 70 -7.95 -9.45 -8.89
CA SER A 70 -8.00 -10.81 -9.43
C SER A 70 -6.68 -11.55 -9.21
N ILE A 71 -5.54 -10.87 -9.37
CA ILE A 71 -4.23 -11.46 -9.07
C ILE A 71 -4.14 -11.82 -7.58
N ALA A 72 -4.58 -10.94 -6.70
CA ALA A 72 -4.56 -11.19 -5.27
C ALA A 72 -5.43 -12.40 -4.89
N ILE A 73 -6.61 -12.52 -5.49
CA ILE A 73 -7.51 -13.64 -5.26
C ILE A 73 -6.85 -14.94 -5.74
N GLU A 74 -6.28 -14.96 -6.93
CA GLU A 74 -5.60 -16.14 -7.47
C GLU A 74 -4.43 -16.58 -6.59
N LEU A 75 -3.60 -15.64 -6.14
CA LEU A 75 -2.48 -15.94 -5.27
C LEU A 75 -2.93 -16.48 -3.91
N SER A 76 -4.01 -15.95 -3.36
CA SER A 76 -4.53 -16.44 -2.09
C SER A 76 -4.99 -17.89 -2.17
N LEU A 77 -5.54 -18.31 -3.31
CA LEU A 77 -6.02 -19.67 -3.51
C LEU A 77 -4.87 -20.69 -3.65
N ILE A 78 -3.70 -20.26 -4.05
CA ILE A 78 -2.53 -21.13 -4.16
C ILE A 78 -2.06 -21.63 -2.78
N HIS A 79 -2.31 -20.85 -1.73
CA HIS A 79 -1.80 -21.11 -0.39
C HIS A 79 -2.81 -21.74 0.56
N ILE A 80 -3.94 -22.17 0.05
CA ILE A 80 -4.98 -22.82 0.86
C ILE A 80 -4.71 -24.33 1.02
#